data_bf92593bbcbb180915d91f310cbf392e
#
_entry.id   bf92593bbcbb180915d91f310cbf392e
#
_cell.length_a   1.000
_cell.length_b   1.000
_cell.length_c   1.000
_cell.angle_alpha   90.00
_cell.angle_beta   90.00
_cell.angle_gamma   90.00
#
_symmetry.space_group_name_H-M   'P 1'
#
loop_
_entity.id
_entity.type
_entity.pdbx_description
1 polymer ?
#
loop_
_entity_poly.entity_id
_entity_poly.type
_entity_poly.pdbx_seq_one_letter_code
_entity_poly.pdbx_strand_id
1 'polypeptide(L)'
;MKITTSDLLSILRQFRIADDSHVPRNIDQIKQSHPNPINRLVKFRFNRHHFYVLLDETAEDRASYIMEQIYTADSNVQGEILENPISELTTYGLPFKGKDVYLFQQVDSKKRLDVLLAERYPETSRSTWQKHIKAGHIAVNGTPAKNARQEVTAADHIAISTPDRTDFSKHDLPIVYIDDDVIVINKPAGVLTHSKGALNDEFTVADFFRRYTTVGLDTNRPGIVHRLDRDTSGLIIGARTPESFDLLKSQFASRKTKKDYIAILDGSPKQQHAKIDIPIGRNPSAPSTFRADSKGKSAITDYRVLDQGDGKSLVALHPLTGRTHQLRVHMQYLGTPITGDRVYGKPSDRLYLHAYRLEVTTAPGSRKTFIAPIPTEFGKYFPKVNQDVASI
;
A
#
# COMPACT_ATOMS: atom_id res chain seq x y z
N MET A 1 -1.50 -24.36 42.13
CA MET A 1 -1.12 -23.18 42.98
C MET A 1 -0.73 -22.07 42.01
N LYS A 2 -1.26 -20.86 42.12
CA LYS A 2 -0.84 -19.78 41.21
C LYS A 2 0.45 -19.20 41.77
N ILE A 3 1.58 -19.43 41.09
CA ILE A 3 2.85 -18.81 41.41
C ILE A 3 2.74 -17.32 41.10
N THR A 4 3.09 -16.50 42.07
CA THR A 4 3.18 -15.05 41.90
C THR A 4 4.56 -14.63 41.41
N THR A 5 4.72 -13.41 40.91
CA THR A 5 6.03 -12.85 40.57
C THR A 5 6.98 -12.87 41.78
N SER A 6 6.45 -12.70 43.00
CA SER A 6 7.19 -12.82 44.24
C SER A 6 7.70 -14.22 44.50
N ASP A 7 6.88 -15.27 44.18
CA ASP A 7 7.26 -16.66 44.35
C ASP A 7 8.37 -17.04 43.37
N LEU A 8 8.25 -16.59 42.10
CA LEU A 8 9.28 -16.78 41.10
C LEU A 8 10.60 -16.12 41.51
N LEU A 9 10.55 -14.88 41.97
CA LEU A 9 11.71 -14.17 42.50
C LEU A 9 12.29 -14.90 43.75
N SER A 10 11.46 -15.50 44.57
CA SER A 10 11.88 -16.29 45.71
C SER A 10 12.62 -17.57 45.27
N ILE A 11 12.11 -18.27 44.25
CA ILE A 11 12.76 -19.44 43.64
C ILE A 11 14.13 -19.05 43.07
N LEU A 12 14.18 -17.97 42.29
CA LEU A 12 15.43 -17.47 41.71
C LEU A 12 16.43 -16.99 42.78
N ARG A 13 15.95 -16.44 43.92
CA ARG A 13 16.82 -16.07 45.09
C ARG A 13 17.47 -17.27 45.74
N GLN A 14 16.87 -18.47 45.69
CA GLN A 14 17.50 -19.70 46.21
C GLN A 14 18.79 -20.06 45.48
N PHE A 15 18.98 -19.58 44.26
CA PHE A 15 20.23 -19.75 43.50
C PHE A 15 21.30 -18.71 43.86
N ARG A 16 21.25 -18.06 45.04
CA ARG A 16 22.20 -17.06 45.53
C ARG A 16 22.29 -15.79 44.64
N ILE A 17 21.16 -15.25 44.27
CA ILE A 17 21.10 -13.94 43.64
C ILE A 17 21.43 -12.93 44.73
N ALA A 18 22.51 -12.16 44.54
CA ALA A 18 23.06 -11.30 45.56
C ALA A 18 22.47 -9.91 45.59
N ASP A 19 22.80 -9.25 46.68
CA ASP A 19 22.55 -7.92 47.16
C ASP A 19 22.56 -6.76 46.14
N ASP A 20 21.69 -5.78 46.40
CA ASP A 20 21.16 -4.74 45.48
C ASP A 20 22.08 -3.56 45.18
N SER A 21 23.29 -3.50 45.72
CA SER A 21 24.02 -2.21 45.75
C SER A 21 24.71 -1.77 44.45
N HIS A 22 24.87 -2.69 43.45
CA HIS A 22 25.58 -2.38 42.20
C HIS A 22 25.02 -3.13 40.98
N VAL A 23 23.73 -3.02 40.76
CA VAL A 23 23.07 -3.70 39.62
C VAL A 23 23.17 -2.84 38.37
N PRO A 24 23.77 -3.34 37.26
CA PRO A 24 23.78 -2.63 35.99
C PRO A 24 22.36 -2.38 35.49
N ARG A 25 22.09 -1.17 35.03
CA ARG A 25 20.74 -0.77 34.59
C ARG A 25 20.43 -1.10 33.16
N ASN A 26 21.43 -1.50 32.38
CA ASN A 26 21.26 -1.87 30.98
C ASN A 26 22.34 -2.89 30.55
N ILE A 27 22.16 -3.48 29.35
CA ILE A 27 23.03 -4.53 28.82
C ILE A 27 24.46 -4.08 28.57
N ASP A 28 24.64 -2.81 28.17
CA ASP A 28 25.98 -2.29 27.90
C ASP A 28 26.82 -2.20 29.16
N GLN A 29 26.17 -1.86 30.29
CA GLN A 29 26.82 -1.89 31.61
C GLN A 29 27.17 -3.32 32.04
N ILE A 30 26.34 -4.32 31.67
CA ILE A 30 26.65 -5.73 31.94
C ILE A 30 27.85 -6.18 31.12
N LYS A 31 27.87 -5.87 29.82
CA LYS A 31 29.02 -6.18 28.95
C LYS A 31 30.33 -5.58 29.46
N GLN A 32 30.29 -4.36 29.99
CA GLN A 32 31.46 -3.70 30.53
C GLN A 32 31.93 -4.29 31.89
N SER A 33 31.00 -4.82 32.67
CA SER A 33 31.29 -5.36 34.02
C SER A 33 31.59 -6.84 34.06
N HIS A 34 31.37 -7.59 32.94
CA HIS A 34 31.56 -9.03 32.86
C HIS A 34 32.83 -9.37 32.07
N PRO A 35 33.82 -10.06 32.66
CA PRO A 35 35.09 -10.39 31.97
C PRO A 35 34.95 -11.49 30.91
N ASN A 36 33.90 -12.31 30.96
CA ASN A 36 33.65 -13.43 30.05
C ASN A 36 32.49 -13.12 29.08
N PRO A 37 32.53 -13.63 27.84
CA PRO A 37 31.41 -13.51 26.92
C PRO A 37 30.18 -14.19 27.50
N ILE A 38 29.04 -13.47 27.40
CA ILE A 38 27.73 -13.98 27.83
C ILE A 38 27.19 -14.83 26.70
N ASN A 39 27.20 -16.14 26.85
CA ASN A 39 26.93 -17.07 25.76
C ASN A 39 25.52 -17.64 25.75
N ARG A 40 24.74 -17.49 26.82
CA ARG A 40 23.42 -18.11 26.93
C ARG A 40 22.39 -17.21 27.59
N LEU A 41 21.20 -17.22 27.03
CA LEU A 41 20.04 -16.58 27.56
C LEU A 41 18.90 -17.57 27.70
N VAL A 42 18.35 -17.68 28.87
CA VAL A 42 17.12 -18.41 29.11
C VAL A 42 15.97 -17.41 29.09
N LYS A 43 15.07 -17.56 28.14
CA LYS A 43 13.84 -16.79 28.03
C LYS A 43 12.70 -17.63 28.53
N PHE A 44 11.87 -17.06 29.39
CA PHE A 44 10.65 -17.71 29.83
C PHE A 44 9.50 -16.73 30.01
N ARG A 45 8.27 -17.22 29.85
CA ARG A 45 7.05 -16.45 30.02
C ARG A 45 6.34 -16.85 31.29
N PHE A 46 6.00 -15.87 32.13
CA PHE A 46 5.26 -16.10 33.36
C PHE A 46 4.25 -14.95 33.58
N ASN A 47 2.97 -15.28 33.83
CA ASN A 47 1.90 -14.29 34.10
C ASN A 47 1.86 -13.11 33.12
N ARG A 48 2.00 -13.33 31.80
CA ARG A 48 2.07 -12.31 30.73
C ARG A 48 3.36 -11.47 30.69
N HIS A 49 4.32 -11.74 31.55
CA HIS A 49 5.62 -11.10 31.54
C HIS A 49 6.68 -12.04 30.95
N HIS A 50 7.61 -11.47 30.20
CA HIS A 50 8.80 -12.18 29.76
C HIS A 50 9.96 -11.89 30.70
N PHE A 51 10.63 -12.95 31.07
CA PHE A 51 11.85 -12.90 31.89
C PHE A 51 13.01 -13.46 31.10
N TYR A 52 14.18 -12.92 31.34
CA TYR A 52 15.42 -13.33 30.70
C TYR A 52 16.49 -13.53 31.75
N VAL A 53 17.11 -14.70 31.75
CA VAL A 53 18.21 -15.01 32.65
C VAL A 53 19.46 -15.14 31.79
N LEU A 54 20.44 -14.27 32.01
CA LEU A 54 21.74 -14.33 31.36
C LEU A 54 22.70 -15.23 32.17
N LEU A 55 23.39 -16.12 31.48
CA LEU A 55 24.33 -17.05 32.05
C LEU A 55 25.70 -16.86 31.40
N ASP A 56 26.79 -17.07 32.16
CA ASP A 56 28.13 -17.13 31.61
C ASP A 56 28.44 -18.52 30.98
N GLU A 57 29.60 -18.66 30.35
CA GLU A 57 30.02 -19.89 29.65
C GLU A 57 30.04 -21.15 30.53
N THR A 58 30.15 -21.00 31.85
CA THR A 58 30.29 -22.13 32.81
C THR A 58 28.95 -22.64 33.32
N ALA A 59 27.82 -22.07 32.83
CA ALA A 59 26.49 -22.25 33.43
C ALA A 59 25.55 -23.18 32.64
N GLU A 60 26.07 -24.05 31.77
CA GLU A 60 25.23 -24.94 30.92
C GLU A 60 24.28 -25.80 31.76
N ASP A 61 24.82 -26.46 32.79
CA ASP A 61 24.04 -27.29 33.71
C ASP A 61 23.04 -26.45 34.55
N ARG A 62 23.36 -25.19 34.82
CA ARG A 62 22.49 -24.31 35.58
C ARG A 62 21.26 -23.81 34.78
N ALA A 63 21.42 -23.62 33.47
CA ALA A 63 20.27 -23.21 32.62
C ALA A 63 19.21 -24.32 32.62
N SER A 64 19.60 -25.53 32.40
CA SER A 64 18.74 -26.71 32.42
C SER A 64 18.10 -26.92 33.79
N TYR A 65 18.89 -26.77 34.85
CA TYR A 65 18.39 -26.88 36.22
C TYR A 65 17.39 -25.76 36.60
N ILE A 66 17.65 -24.53 36.22
CA ILE A 66 16.71 -23.42 36.46
C ILE A 66 15.40 -23.67 35.72
N MET A 67 15.45 -24.11 34.47
CA MET A 67 14.27 -24.45 33.69
C MET A 67 13.48 -25.61 34.31
N GLU A 68 14.15 -26.65 34.73
CA GLU A 68 13.54 -27.78 35.41
C GLU A 68 12.82 -27.37 36.70
N GLN A 69 13.44 -26.52 37.52
CA GLN A 69 12.81 -26.00 38.73
C GLN A 69 11.60 -25.14 38.44
N ILE A 70 11.66 -24.30 37.39
CA ILE A 70 10.53 -23.47 36.97
C ILE A 70 9.38 -24.31 36.45
N TYR A 71 9.64 -25.31 35.61
CA TYR A 71 8.62 -26.25 35.10
C TYR A 71 8.02 -27.13 36.19
N THR A 72 8.80 -27.53 37.18
CA THR A 72 8.31 -28.28 38.33
C THR A 72 7.40 -27.41 39.21
N ALA A 73 7.66 -26.14 39.30
CA ALA A 73 6.85 -25.17 40.05
C ALA A 73 5.54 -24.78 39.34
N ASP A 74 5.57 -24.64 38.00
CA ASP A 74 4.40 -24.35 37.19
C ASP A 74 4.57 -24.87 35.73
N SER A 75 3.83 -25.91 35.39
CA SER A 75 3.85 -26.53 34.06
C SER A 75 3.33 -25.63 32.93
N ASN A 76 2.75 -24.48 33.21
CA ASN A 76 2.31 -23.52 32.19
C ASN A 76 3.39 -22.52 31.79
N VAL A 77 4.58 -22.58 32.40
CA VAL A 77 5.71 -21.74 32.01
C VAL A 77 6.34 -22.32 30.74
N GLN A 78 6.36 -21.53 29.68
CA GLN A 78 7.07 -21.86 28.45
C GLN A 78 8.42 -21.14 28.46
N GLY A 79 9.51 -21.87 28.25
CA GLY A 79 10.85 -21.30 28.20
C GLY A 79 11.70 -21.94 27.10
N GLU A 80 12.68 -21.18 26.63
CA GLU A 80 13.65 -21.60 25.62
C GLU A 80 15.06 -21.10 25.96
N ILE A 81 16.09 -21.86 25.57
CA ILE A 81 17.48 -21.43 25.67
C ILE A 81 17.91 -20.88 24.34
N LEU A 82 18.39 -19.63 24.31
CA LEU A 82 18.79 -18.92 23.10
C LEU A 82 20.32 -18.90 22.97
N GLU A 83 20.83 -19.24 21.78
CA GLU A 83 22.27 -19.29 21.52
C GLU A 83 22.89 -17.91 21.19
N ASN A 84 22.11 -16.88 20.87
CA ASN A 84 22.64 -15.56 20.53
C ASN A 84 21.83 -14.44 21.19
N PRO A 85 21.96 -14.28 22.48
CA PRO A 85 20.97 -13.63 23.33
C PRO A 85 20.94 -12.12 23.28
N ILE A 86 22.02 -11.46 22.89
CA ILE A 86 22.23 -10.03 23.18
C ILE A 86 21.39 -9.12 22.25
N SER A 87 21.09 -9.56 21.02
CA SER A 87 20.29 -8.79 20.08
C SER A 87 18.80 -8.72 20.45
N GLU A 88 18.29 -9.68 21.22
CA GLU A 88 16.88 -9.72 21.63
C GLU A 88 16.60 -8.94 22.90
N LEU A 89 17.62 -8.60 23.65
CA LEU A 89 17.51 -7.85 24.89
C LEU A 89 17.41 -6.35 24.61
N THR A 90 16.30 -5.84 24.07
CA THR A 90 16.18 -4.43 23.64
C THR A 90 15.56 -3.47 24.66
N THR A 91 14.85 -3.96 25.68
CA THR A 91 14.18 -3.06 26.65
C THR A 91 14.07 -3.72 28.03
N TYR A 92 14.59 -3.10 29.08
CA TYR A 92 14.67 -3.69 30.41
C TYR A 92 14.08 -2.85 31.53
N GLY A 93 13.37 -3.54 32.43
CA GLY A 93 13.18 -3.14 33.82
C GLY A 93 14.33 -3.67 34.71
N LEU A 94 14.21 -3.55 36.02
CA LEU A 94 15.22 -3.79 37.04
C LEU A 94 15.98 -5.14 36.88
N PRO A 95 17.30 -5.13 36.65
CA PRO A 95 18.11 -6.34 36.67
C PRO A 95 18.40 -6.80 38.08
N PHE A 96 18.40 -8.12 38.34
CA PHE A 96 18.88 -8.75 39.56
C PHE A 96 20.19 -9.46 39.26
N LYS A 97 21.19 -9.27 40.11
CA LYS A 97 22.52 -9.85 39.95
C LYS A 97 22.75 -10.98 40.98
N GLY A 98 23.03 -12.18 40.49
CA GLY A 98 23.66 -13.26 41.27
C GLY A 98 25.15 -13.32 40.96
N LYS A 99 25.92 -14.28 41.57
CA LYS A 99 27.35 -14.39 41.30
C LYS A 99 27.67 -14.56 39.83
N ASP A 100 26.78 -15.22 39.03
CA ASP A 100 26.98 -15.55 37.63
C ASP A 100 25.67 -15.50 36.82
N VAL A 101 24.58 -14.88 37.36
CA VAL A 101 23.26 -14.87 36.79
C VAL A 101 22.68 -13.48 36.86
N TYR A 102 22.16 -12.98 35.74
CA TYR A 102 21.43 -11.71 35.65
C TYR A 102 19.99 -12.00 35.22
N LEU A 103 19.03 -11.56 36.02
CA LEU A 103 17.62 -11.63 35.70
C LEU A 103 17.13 -10.27 35.19
N PHE A 104 16.47 -10.27 34.05
CA PHE A 104 15.81 -9.10 33.50
C PHE A 104 14.31 -9.35 33.39
N GLN A 105 13.53 -8.39 33.82
CA GLN A 105 12.12 -8.33 33.51
C GLN A 105 11.96 -7.42 32.30
N GLN A 106 11.36 -7.92 31.24
CA GLN A 106 10.97 -7.06 30.13
C GLN A 106 9.88 -6.10 30.62
N VAL A 107 10.16 -4.80 30.63
CA VAL A 107 9.11 -3.80 30.79
C VAL A 107 8.36 -3.73 29.49
N ASP A 108 7.13 -4.17 29.49
CA ASP A 108 6.23 -4.09 28.34
C ASP A 108 5.97 -2.60 28.01
N SER A 109 6.82 -2.05 27.16
CA SER A 109 6.55 -0.72 26.62
C SER A 109 5.32 -0.81 25.73
N LYS A 110 4.27 -0.13 26.14
CA LYS A 110 3.06 -0.04 25.33
C LYS A 110 3.37 0.67 24.02
N LYS A 111 3.04 0.03 22.93
CA LYS A 111 3.13 0.58 21.58
C LYS A 111 1.75 0.63 20.94
N ARG A 112 1.55 1.55 20.04
CA ARG A 112 0.34 1.54 19.21
C ARG A 112 0.35 0.30 18.32
N LEU A 113 -0.81 -0.33 18.17
CA LEU A 113 -0.96 -1.54 17.36
C LEU A 113 -0.49 -1.36 15.91
N ASP A 114 -0.80 -0.21 15.27
CA ASP A 114 -0.37 0.09 13.90
C ASP A 114 1.15 0.27 13.76
N VAL A 115 1.82 0.71 14.81
CA VAL A 115 3.29 0.84 14.87
C VAL A 115 3.94 -0.52 15.07
N LEU A 116 3.46 -1.29 16.06
CA LEU A 116 3.98 -2.62 16.34
C LEU A 116 3.87 -3.56 15.13
N LEU A 117 2.73 -3.53 14.43
CA LEU A 117 2.55 -4.32 13.21
C LEU A 117 3.49 -3.91 12.08
N ALA A 118 3.72 -2.61 11.88
CA ALA A 118 4.66 -2.14 10.87
C ALA A 118 6.13 -2.47 11.19
N GLU A 119 6.50 -2.52 12.46
CA GLU A 119 7.83 -2.97 12.91
C GLU A 119 8.00 -4.49 12.74
N ARG A 120 6.97 -5.28 13.06
CA ARG A 120 7.00 -6.75 12.98
C ARG A 120 6.93 -7.28 11.54
N TYR A 121 6.29 -6.51 10.64
CA TYR A 121 6.08 -6.86 9.23
C TYR A 121 6.47 -5.68 8.33
N PRO A 122 7.76 -5.44 8.12
CA PRO A 122 8.27 -4.24 7.42
C PRO A 122 7.90 -4.19 5.94
N GLU A 123 7.53 -5.31 5.32
CA GLU A 123 7.01 -5.40 3.97
C GLU A 123 5.62 -4.75 3.83
N THR A 124 4.90 -4.56 4.94
CA THR A 124 3.56 -3.97 4.94
C THR A 124 3.55 -2.59 5.58
N SER A 125 3.14 -1.57 4.82
CA SER A 125 3.13 -0.19 5.31
C SER A 125 2.19 0.01 6.50
N ARG A 126 2.54 0.93 7.41
CA ARG A 126 1.71 1.30 8.54
C ARG A 126 0.29 1.71 8.14
N SER A 127 0.13 2.42 7.01
CA SER A 127 -1.19 2.82 6.49
C SER A 127 -2.03 1.62 6.01
N THR A 128 -1.37 0.56 5.56
CA THR A 128 -2.02 -0.71 5.21
C THR A 128 -2.51 -1.41 6.48
N TRP A 129 -1.69 -1.49 7.52
CA TRP A 129 -2.11 -2.04 8.82
C TRP A 129 -3.31 -1.32 9.43
N GLN A 130 -3.35 0.02 9.34
CA GLN A 130 -4.52 0.80 9.79
C GLN A 130 -5.81 0.38 9.06
N LYS A 131 -5.73 0.04 7.78
CA LYS A 131 -6.89 -0.46 7.02
C LYS A 131 -7.29 -1.87 7.45
N HIS A 132 -6.33 -2.79 7.65
CA HIS A 132 -6.60 -4.12 8.16
C HIS A 132 -7.28 -4.08 9.54
N ILE A 133 -6.80 -3.21 10.43
CA ILE A 133 -7.39 -3.01 11.75
C ILE A 133 -8.83 -2.48 11.61
N LYS A 134 -9.04 -1.47 10.78
CA LYS A 134 -10.38 -0.90 10.54
C LYS A 134 -11.35 -1.90 9.92
N ALA A 135 -10.87 -2.82 9.10
CA ALA A 135 -11.66 -3.87 8.45
C ALA A 135 -11.93 -5.08 9.37
N GLY A 136 -11.39 -5.07 10.62
CA GLY A 136 -11.59 -6.17 11.57
C GLY A 136 -10.69 -7.39 11.35
N HIS A 137 -9.66 -7.27 10.51
CA HIS A 137 -8.74 -8.37 10.20
C HIS A 137 -7.69 -8.61 11.28
N ILE A 138 -7.66 -7.81 12.32
CA ILE A 138 -6.69 -7.91 13.40
C ILE A 138 -7.42 -8.14 14.71
N ALA A 139 -7.06 -9.20 15.43
CA ALA A 139 -7.52 -9.45 16.78
C ALA A 139 -6.36 -9.37 17.78
N VAL A 140 -6.61 -8.81 18.94
CA VAL A 140 -5.67 -8.74 20.06
C VAL A 140 -6.25 -9.57 21.20
N ASN A 141 -5.53 -10.60 21.62
CA ASN A 141 -5.96 -11.55 22.67
C ASN A 141 -7.35 -12.16 22.39
N GLY A 142 -7.60 -12.53 21.12
CA GLY A 142 -8.85 -13.14 20.66
C GLY A 142 -10.01 -12.16 20.44
N THR A 143 -9.82 -10.86 20.72
CA THR A 143 -10.86 -9.83 20.50
C THR A 143 -10.50 -8.95 19.33
N PRO A 144 -11.42 -8.63 18.39
CA PRO A 144 -11.14 -7.69 17.31
C PRO A 144 -10.57 -6.36 17.81
N ALA A 145 -9.52 -5.89 17.18
CA ALA A 145 -8.86 -4.65 17.56
C ALA A 145 -9.81 -3.45 17.43
N LYS A 146 -9.90 -2.63 18.46
CA LYS A 146 -10.84 -1.48 18.54
C LYS A 146 -10.47 -0.39 17.50
N ASN A 147 -9.20 -0.08 17.38
CA ASN A 147 -8.67 0.92 16.45
C ASN A 147 -7.15 0.82 16.32
N ALA A 148 -6.57 1.51 15.34
CA ALA A 148 -5.14 1.50 15.06
C ALA A 148 -4.26 2.11 16.17
N ARG A 149 -4.85 2.92 17.06
CA ARG A 149 -4.14 3.57 18.19
C ARG A 149 -4.24 2.74 19.47
N GLN A 150 -4.91 1.57 19.42
CA GLN A 150 -4.97 0.66 20.57
C GLN A 150 -3.56 0.38 21.06
N GLU A 151 -3.35 0.56 22.37
CA GLU A 151 -2.09 0.22 22.99
C GLU A 151 -2.00 -1.29 23.17
N VAL A 152 -0.88 -1.83 22.78
CA VAL A 152 -0.52 -3.25 22.89
C VAL A 152 0.90 -3.38 23.38
N THR A 153 1.20 -4.52 23.99
CA THR A 153 2.52 -4.87 24.50
C THR A 153 3.12 -6.01 23.67
N ALA A 154 4.37 -6.32 23.85
CA ALA A 154 5.01 -7.47 23.22
C ALA A 154 4.37 -8.81 23.66
N ALA A 155 3.75 -8.84 24.84
CA ALA A 155 3.06 -10.01 25.38
C ALA A 155 1.66 -10.25 24.80
N ASP A 156 1.08 -9.28 24.11
CA ASP A 156 -0.25 -9.43 23.53
C ASP A 156 -0.20 -10.35 22.29
N HIS A 157 -1.09 -11.34 22.28
CA HIS A 157 -1.29 -12.21 21.13
C HIS A 157 -2.04 -11.47 20.03
N ILE A 158 -1.37 -11.22 18.91
CA ILE A 158 -1.97 -10.56 17.75
C ILE A 158 -2.25 -11.62 16.68
N ALA A 159 -3.53 -11.85 16.42
CA ALA A 159 -3.97 -12.69 15.32
C ALA A 159 -4.29 -11.82 14.09
N ILE A 160 -3.78 -12.23 12.93
CA ILE A 160 -4.02 -11.58 11.64
C ILE A 160 -4.86 -12.55 10.80
N SER A 161 -6.07 -12.15 10.46
CA SER A 161 -6.93 -12.85 9.50
C SER A 161 -7.01 -12.00 8.24
N THR A 162 -6.21 -12.31 7.24
CA THR A 162 -6.40 -11.71 5.93
C THR A 162 -7.51 -12.49 5.22
N PRO A 163 -8.56 -11.83 4.70
CA PRO A 163 -9.53 -12.53 3.86
C PRO A 163 -8.81 -13.10 2.64
N ASP A 164 -9.27 -14.26 2.19
CA ASP A 164 -8.84 -14.80 0.92
C ASP A 164 -9.06 -13.75 -0.17
N ARG A 165 -8.08 -13.61 -1.06
CA ARG A 165 -8.19 -12.69 -2.18
C ARG A 165 -9.37 -13.12 -3.03
N THR A 166 -10.31 -12.21 -3.31
CA THR A 166 -11.41 -12.49 -4.23
C THR A 166 -10.84 -12.97 -5.56
N ASP A 167 -11.31 -14.11 -6.03
CA ASP A 167 -10.88 -14.67 -7.30
C ASP A 167 -11.55 -13.93 -8.47
N PHE A 168 -10.74 -13.19 -9.21
CA PHE A 168 -11.16 -12.47 -10.42
C PHE A 168 -10.75 -13.17 -11.72
N SER A 169 -10.37 -14.44 -11.69
CA SER A 169 -9.90 -15.19 -12.87
C SER A 169 -10.94 -15.25 -14.00
N LYS A 170 -12.22 -15.18 -13.67
CA LYS A 170 -13.34 -15.20 -14.63
C LYS A 170 -13.74 -13.82 -15.18
N HIS A 171 -13.10 -12.73 -14.69
CA HIS A 171 -13.43 -11.39 -15.17
C HIS A 171 -12.53 -11.00 -16.34
N ASP A 172 -13.12 -10.66 -17.46
CA ASP A 172 -12.41 -10.31 -18.68
C ASP A 172 -12.57 -8.83 -19.04
N LEU A 173 -11.57 -8.31 -19.76
CA LEU A 173 -11.58 -6.97 -20.35
C LEU A 173 -11.32 -7.08 -21.86
N PRO A 174 -11.94 -6.22 -22.69
CA PRO A 174 -11.76 -6.24 -24.13
C PRO A 174 -10.31 -5.96 -24.51
N ILE A 175 -9.62 -6.95 -25.07
CA ILE A 175 -8.25 -6.81 -25.59
C ILE A 175 -8.31 -6.17 -26.97
N VAL A 176 -7.59 -5.07 -27.16
CA VAL A 176 -7.42 -4.39 -28.45
C VAL A 176 -6.20 -4.93 -29.19
N TYR A 177 -5.13 -5.24 -28.44
CA TYR A 177 -3.89 -5.75 -28.99
C TYR A 177 -3.11 -6.52 -27.91
N ILE A 178 -2.44 -7.58 -28.32
CA ILE A 178 -1.50 -8.32 -27.48
C ILE A 178 -0.38 -8.90 -28.35
N ASP A 179 0.87 -8.77 -27.88
CA ASP A 179 2.05 -9.45 -28.41
C ASP A 179 2.93 -9.91 -27.22
N ASP A 180 4.17 -10.30 -27.47
CA ASP A 180 5.06 -10.80 -26.41
C ASP A 180 5.46 -9.71 -25.41
N ASP A 181 5.48 -8.45 -25.80
CA ASP A 181 5.96 -7.31 -25.02
C ASP A 181 4.86 -6.56 -24.30
N VAL A 182 3.68 -6.39 -24.92
CA VAL A 182 2.64 -5.50 -24.42
C VAL A 182 1.24 -6.10 -24.56
N ILE A 183 0.33 -5.61 -23.71
CA ILE A 183 -1.10 -5.83 -23.83
C ILE A 183 -1.83 -4.50 -23.82
N VAL A 184 -2.76 -4.29 -24.74
CA VAL A 184 -3.61 -3.08 -24.81
C VAL A 184 -5.06 -3.48 -24.70
N ILE A 185 -5.78 -2.84 -23.81
CA ILE A 185 -7.23 -3.09 -23.60
C ILE A 185 -8.04 -1.82 -23.81
N ASN A 186 -9.31 -1.99 -24.12
CA ASN A 186 -10.34 -0.94 -24.05
C ASN A 186 -11.03 -1.04 -22.68
N LYS A 187 -10.53 -0.29 -21.67
CA LYS A 187 -11.08 -0.31 -20.32
C LYS A 187 -12.51 0.23 -20.31
N PRO A 188 -13.51 -0.50 -19.80
CA PRO A 188 -14.85 0.07 -19.59
C PRO A 188 -14.84 1.14 -18.51
N ALA A 189 -15.84 2.06 -18.53
CA ALA A 189 -16.10 2.96 -17.42
C ALA A 189 -16.47 2.17 -16.16
N GLY A 190 -16.16 2.72 -14.98
CA GLY A 190 -16.45 2.08 -13.69
C GLY A 190 -15.35 1.15 -13.17
N VAL A 191 -14.46 0.64 -14.00
CA VAL A 191 -13.36 -0.25 -13.59
C VAL A 191 -12.13 0.55 -13.14
N LEU A 192 -11.57 0.22 -11.98
CA LEU A 192 -10.32 0.80 -11.49
C LEU A 192 -9.11 0.31 -12.31
N THR A 193 -8.12 1.16 -12.50
CA THR A 193 -6.84 0.73 -13.09
C THR A 193 -6.08 -0.21 -12.14
N HIS A 194 -6.02 0.13 -10.85
CA HIS A 194 -5.41 -0.68 -9.79
C HIS A 194 -6.02 -0.32 -8.43
N SER A 195 -5.94 -1.23 -7.48
CA SER A 195 -6.47 -1.02 -6.13
C SER A 195 -5.77 0.12 -5.40
N LYS A 196 -6.48 0.81 -4.50
CA LYS A 196 -5.93 1.85 -3.63
C LYS A 196 -5.29 1.31 -2.34
N GLY A 197 -5.00 0.04 -2.28
CA GLY A 197 -4.41 -0.64 -1.12
C GLY A 197 -4.68 -2.15 -1.12
N ALA A 198 -4.21 -2.85 -0.10
CA ALA A 198 -4.26 -4.31 -0.01
C ALA A 198 -5.69 -4.89 0.18
N LEU A 199 -6.65 -4.06 0.56
CA LEU A 199 -8.03 -4.47 0.90
C LEU A 199 -9.04 -4.05 -0.18
N ASN A 200 -8.73 -4.28 -1.44
CA ASN A 200 -9.68 -3.96 -2.50
C ASN A 200 -10.32 -5.25 -3.02
N ASP A 201 -11.60 -5.44 -2.73
CA ASP A 201 -12.41 -6.59 -3.17
C ASP A 201 -13.06 -6.35 -4.54
N GLU A 202 -12.63 -5.32 -5.25
CA GLU A 202 -13.16 -4.91 -6.53
C GLU A 202 -12.17 -5.26 -7.65
N PHE A 203 -12.70 -5.84 -8.73
CA PHE A 203 -11.91 -6.14 -9.94
C PHE A 203 -11.25 -4.90 -10.54
N THR A 204 -10.00 -5.02 -10.93
CA THR A 204 -9.21 -3.94 -11.53
C THR A 204 -8.50 -4.39 -12.80
N VAL A 205 -8.04 -3.43 -13.61
CA VAL A 205 -7.17 -3.72 -14.76
C VAL A 205 -5.89 -4.44 -14.32
N ALA A 206 -5.35 -4.12 -13.14
CA ALA A 206 -4.18 -4.79 -12.60
C ALA A 206 -4.44 -6.28 -12.33
N ASP A 207 -5.64 -6.66 -11.84
CA ASP A 207 -6.01 -8.07 -11.67
C ASP A 207 -6.11 -8.78 -13.01
N PHE A 208 -6.63 -8.11 -14.05
CA PHE A 208 -6.65 -8.63 -15.40
C PHE A 208 -5.23 -8.80 -15.97
N PHE A 209 -4.37 -7.77 -15.88
CA PHE A 209 -3.00 -7.84 -16.42
C PHE A 209 -2.13 -8.87 -15.71
N ARG A 210 -2.40 -9.19 -14.44
CA ARG A 210 -1.68 -10.24 -13.70
C ARG A 210 -1.60 -11.57 -14.44
N ARG A 211 -2.57 -11.88 -15.27
CA ARG A 211 -2.61 -13.11 -16.10
C ARG A 211 -1.68 -13.06 -17.31
N TYR A 212 -1.20 -11.87 -17.68
CA TYR A 212 -0.49 -11.63 -18.95
C TYR A 212 0.91 -11.05 -18.77
N THR A 213 1.31 -10.75 -17.55
CA THR A 213 2.59 -10.08 -17.25
C THR A 213 3.46 -10.90 -16.32
N THR A 214 4.78 -10.71 -16.41
CA THR A 214 5.74 -11.21 -15.43
C THR A 214 6.24 -10.10 -14.48
N VAL A 215 5.75 -8.85 -14.65
CA VAL A 215 6.27 -7.67 -13.96
C VAL A 215 5.37 -7.25 -12.81
N GLY A 216 5.95 -7.05 -11.62
CA GLY A 216 5.28 -6.49 -10.45
C GLY A 216 4.19 -7.38 -9.88
N LEU A 217 4.32 -8.71 -10.01
CA LEU A 217 3.36 -9.70 -9.51
C LEU A 217 3.22 -9.68 -7.97
N ASP A 218 4.24 -9.23 -7.27
CA ASP A 218 4.31 -9.00 -5.83
C ASP A 218 3.63 -7.69 -5.37
N THR A 219 3.23 -6.86 -6.33
CA THR A 219 2.60 -5.55 -6.08
C THR A 219 1.09 -5.55 -6.39
N ASN A 220 0.44 -4.42 -6.13
CA ASN A 220 -0.93 -4.16 -6.58
C ASN A 220 -1.00 -3.52 -7.99
N ARG A 221 0.11 -3.56 -8.76
CA ARG A 221 0.23 -2.91 -10.08
C ARG A 221 0.93 -3.79 -11.12
N PRO A 222 0.62 -5.10 -11.25
CA PRO A 222 1.26 -5.96 -12.23
C PRO A 222 1.08 -5.40 -13.64
N GLY A 223 2.20 -5.16 -14.34
CA GLY A 223 2.23 -4.64 -15.70
C GLY A 223 1.76 -3.20 -15.90
N ILE A 224 1.36 -2.47 -14.87
CA ILE A 224 0.75 -1.13 -14.96
C ILE A 224 1.82 -0.05 -15.12
N VAL A 225 1.86 0.62 -16.26
CA VAL A 225 2.79 1.72 -16.59
C VAL A 225 2.13 3.10 -16.57
N HIS A 226 0.81 3.17 -16.76
CA HIS A 226 0.00 4.39 -16.64
C HIS A 226 -1.40 4.07 -16.12
N ARG A 227 -2.24 5.10 -15.97
CA ARG A 227 -3.58 4.91 -15.43
C ARG A 227 -4.61 5.78 -16.10
N LEU A 228 -5.86 5.29 -16.11
CA LEU A 228 -7.08 6.07 -16.29
C LEU A 228 -7.83 6.16 -14.97
N ASP A 229 -8.66 7.19 -14.82
CA ASP A 229 -9.60 7.27 -13.71
C ASP A 229 -10.66 6.16 -13.81
N ARG A 230 -11.32 5.82 -12.70
CA ARG A 230 -12.35 4.78 -12.65
C ARG A 230 -13.37 4.92 -13.77
N ASP A 231 -13.96 6.11 -13.89
CA ASP A 231 -15.09 6.36 -14.78
C ASP A 231 -14.67 6.74 -16.20
N THR A 232 -13.39 6.97 -16.44
CA THR A 232 -12.83 7.16 -17.79
C THR A 232 -12.72 5.82 -18.50
N SER A 233 -13.31 5.70 -19.69
CA SER A 233 -13.15 4.51 -20.55
C SER A 233 -12.02 4.68 -21.56
N GLY A 234 -11.62 3.59 -22.24
CA GLY A 234 -10.67 3.62 -23.35
C GLY A 234 -9.35 2.94 -23.11
N LEU A 235 -8.36 3.29 -23.92
CA LEU A 235 -7.08 2.57 -24.02
C LEU A 235 -6.25 2.63 -22.76
N ILE A 236 -5.85 1.46 -22.29
CA ILE A 236 -4.76 1.24 -21.34
C ILE A 236 -3.80 0.23 -21.92
N ILE A 237 -2.49 0.54 -21.90
CA ILE A 237 -1.42 -0.38 -22.23
C ILE A 237 -0.75 -0.89 -20.96
N GLY A 238 -0.45 -2.19 -20.91
CA GLY A 238 0.34 -2.84 -19.88
C GLY A 238 1.59 -3.48 -20.46
N ALA A 239 2.63 -3.57 -19.67
CA ALA A 239 3.85 -4.28 -19.99
C ALA A 239 3.71 -5.76 -19.63
N ARG A 240 4.25 -6.65 -20.47
CA ARG A 240 4.27 -8.09 -20.23
C ARG A 240 5.65 -8.56 -19.71
N THR A 241 6.71 -7.86 -20.08
CA THR A 241 8.10 -8.16 -19.71
C THR A 241 8.77 -6.99 -18.97
N PRO A 242 9.85 -7.22 -18.20
CA PRO A 242 10.60 -6.14 -17.55
C PRO A 242 11.13 -5.10 -18.55
N GLU A 243 11.61 -5.53 -19.71
CA GLU A 243 12.16 -4.67 -20.75
C GLU A 243 11.09 -3.72 -21.31
N SER A 244 9.93 -4.25 -21.63
CA SER A 244 8.78 -3.46 -22.11
C SER A 244 8.26 -2.53 -21.00
N PHE A 245 8.32 -2.95 -19.72
CA PHE A 245 7.93 -2.11 -18.59
C PHE A 245 8.80 -0.86 -18.48
N ASP A 246 10.12 -1.02 -18.52
CA ASP A 246 11.07 0.10 -18.43
C ASP A 246 10.95 1.02 -19.63
N LEU A 247 10.83 0.46 -20.85
CA LEU A 247 10.64 1.21 -22.09
C LEU A 247 9.36 2.07 -22.01
N LEU A 248 8.21 1.47 -21.67
CA LEU A 248 6.95 2.18 -21.59
C LEU A 248 6.96 3.22 -20.47
N LYS A 249 7.42 2.86 -19.28
CA LYS A 249 7.53 3.76 -18.12
C LYS A 249 8.39 5.00 -18.44
N SER A 250 9.52 4.80 -19.11
CA SER A 250 10.38 5.89 -19.58
C SER A 250 9.65 6.83 -20.55
N GLN A 251 8.89 6.29 -21.51
CA GLN A 251 8.13 7.10 -22.48
C GLN A 251 7.00 7.90 -21.83
N PHE A 252 6.25 7.31 -20.89
CA PHE A 252 5.24 8.05 -20.14
C PHE A 252 5.86 9.15 -19.27
N ALA A 253 6.99 8.89 -18.62
CA ALA A 253 7.72 9.86 -17.80
C ALA A 253 8.28 11.02 -18.63
N SER A 254 8.89 10.72 -19.79
CA SER A 254 9.47 11.71 -20.72
C SER A 254 8.46 12.35 -21.66
N ARG A 255 7.15 12.03 -21.55
CA ARG A 255 6.07 12.56 -22.37
C ARG A 255 6.22 12.29 -23.87
N LYS A 256 6.84 11.18 -24.24
CA LYS A 256 7.03 10.75 -25.63
C LYS A 256 5.82 9.99 -26.20
N THR A 257 4.84 9.65 -25.35
CA THR A 257 3.57 9.04 -25.77
C THR A 257 2.60 10.12 -26.23
N LYS A 258 1.86 9.89 -27.34
CA LYS A 258 0.73 10.72 -27.71
C LYS A 258 -0.57 10.06 -27.26
N LYS A 259 -1.47 10.85 -26.72
CA LYS A 259 -2.76 10.40 -26.17
C LYS A 259 -3.84 11.35 -26.61
N ASP A 260 -4.87 10.81 -27.22
CA ASP A 260 -6.02 11.59 -27.64
C ASP A 260 -7.26 11.05 -26.94
N TYR A 261 -8.00 11.96 -26.34
CA TYR A 261 -9.25 11.65 -25.67
C TYR A 261 -10.39 12.35 -26.40
N ILE A 262 -11.54 11.68 -26.42
CA ILE A 262 -12.80 12.30 -26.85
C ILE A 262 -13.66 12.53 -25.63
N ALA A 263 -14.22 13.73 -25.53
CA ALA A 263 -15.12 14.09 -24.45
C ALA A 263 -16.35 14.85 -24.98
N ILE A 264 -17.45 14.74 -24.24
CA ILE A 264 -18.62 15.62 -24.40
C ILE A 264 -18.65 16.56 -23.22
N LEU A 265 -18.77 17.86 -23.48
CA LEU A 265 -18.81 18.90 -22.47
C LEU A 265 -20.24 19.45 -22.30
N ASP A 266 -20.56 19.90 -21.08
CA ASP A 266 -21.75 20.70 -20.80
C ASP A 266 -21.44 22.17 -21.16
N GLY A 267 -22.00 22.66 -22.25
CA GLY A 267 -21.64 23.90 -22.86
C GLY A 267 -20.54 23.78 -23.93
N SER A 268 -20.03 24.91 -24.38
CA SER A 268 -18.97 24.99 -25.37
C SER A 268 -17.89 25.97 -24.95
N PRO A 269 -16.59 25.59 -25.07
CA PRO A 269 -15.48 26.51 -24.85
C PRO A 269 -15.58 27.72 -25.77
N LYS A 270 -15.15 28.90 -25.29
CA LYS A 270 -15.18 30.13 -26.09
C LYS A 270 -14.33 30.07 -27.37
N GLN A 271 -13.23 29.32 -27.31
CA GLN A 271 -12.33 29.12 -28.44
C GLN A 271 -12.51 27.71 -29.01
N GLN A 272 -12.49 27.59 -30.33
CA GLN A 272 -12.63 26.31 -31.03
C GLN A 272 -11.38 25.42 -30.83
N HIS A 273 -10.23 26.03 -30.58
CA HIS A 273 -8.97 25.38 -30.30
C HIS A 273 -8.16 26.26 -29.34
N ALA A 274 -7.61 25.67 -28.28
CA ALA A 274 -6.67 26.36 -27.40
C ALA A 274 -5.82 25.36 -26.59
N LYS A 275 -4.72 25.91 -26.07
CA LYS A 275 -3.84 25.23 -25.13
C LYS A 275 -4.10 25.78 -23.72
N ILE A 276 -4.43 24.88 -22.82
CA ILE A 276 -4.61 25.16 -21.39
C ILE A 276 -3.32 24.83 -20.68
N ASP A 277 -2.66 25.82 -20.09
CA ASP A 277 -1.47 25.66 -19.26
C ASP A 277 -1.79 26.17 -17.84
N ILE A 278 -2.48 25.33 -17.07
CA ILE A 278 -2.96 25.66 -15.73
C ILE A 278 -2.50 24.56 -14.76
N PRO A 279 -1.67 24.90 -13.77
CA PRO A 279 -1.22 23.94 -12.77
C PRO A 279 -2.37 23.37 -11.93
N ILE A 280 -2.21 22.10 -11.52
CA ILE A 280 -3.23 21.35 -10.76
C ILE A 280 -2.68 20.95 -9.40
N GLY A 281 -3.41 21.31 -8.36
CA GLY A 281 -3.13 20.96 -6.97
C GLY A 281 -4.27 20.12 -6.37
N ARG A 282 -3.97 19.48 -5.23
CA ARG A 282 -4.98 18.78 -4.43
C ARG A 282 -5.87 19.82 -3.74
N ASN A 283 -7.17 19.58 -3.72
CA ASN A 283 -8.10 20.47 -3.01
C ASN A 283 -7.98 20.24 -1.49
N PRO A 284 -7.56 21.25 -0.70
CA PRO A 284 -7.42 21.09 0.75
C PRO A 284 -8.74 20.79 1.47
N SER A 285 -9.84 21.37 0.99
CA SER A 285 -11.19 21.20 1.58
C SER A 285 -11.84 19.86 1.22
N ALA A 286 -11.37 19.21 0.13
CA ALA A 286 -11.86 17.90 -0.32
C ALA A 286 -10.67 17.08 -0.85
N PRO A 287 -9.85 16.44 0.01
CA PRO A 287 -8.56 15.85 -0.37
C PRO A 287 -8.61 14.73 -1.42
N SER A 288 -9.78 14.18 -1.72
CA SER A 288 -9.99 13.22 -2.82
C SER A 288 -10.11 13.90 -4.19
N THR A 289 -10.22 15.23 -4.25
CA THR A 289 -10.40 16.02 -5.46
C THR A 289 -9.19 16.91 -5.78
N PHE A 290 -9.18 17.47 -6.98
CA PHE A 290 -8.14 18.36 -7.48
C PHE A 290 -8.76 19.64 -8.01
N ARG A 291 -7.96 20.71 -8.10
CA ARG A 291 -8.38 22.01 -8.63
C ARG A 291 -7.25 22.70 -9.37
N ALA A 292 -7.58 23.70 -10.18
CA ALA A 292 -6.62 24.67 -10.68
C ALA A 292 -5.96 25.38 -9.48
N ASP A 293 -4.63 25.38 -9.43
CA ASP A 293 -3.88 25.90 -8.28
C ASP A 293 -2.49 26.33 -8.75
N SER A 294 -2.16 27.62 -8.61
CA SER A 294 -0.86 28.16 -9.03
C SER A 294 0.35 27.52 -8.34
N LYS A 295 0.15 26.95 -7.14
CA LYS A 295 1.16 26.19 -6.40
C LYS A 295 1.14 24.68 -6.74
N GLY A 296 0.27 24.27 -7.66
CA GLY A 296 0.11 22.90 -8.11
C GLY A 296 1.22 22.43 -9.05
N LYS A 297 1.09 21.20 -9.53
CA LYS A 297 2.00 20.64 -10.53
C LYS A 297 1.61 21.12 -11.92
N SER A 298 2.59 21.50 -12.75
CA SER A 298 2.37 21.90 -14.16
C SER A 298 1.49 20.86 -14.88
N ALA A 299 0.45 21.33 -15.53
CA ALA A 299 -0.50 20.54 -16.28
C ALA A 299 -0.87 21.27 -17.58
N ILE A 300 -0.71 20.58 -18.70
CA ILE A 300 -0.91 21.16 -20.04
C ILE A 300 -1.82 20.25 -20.84
N THR A 301 -2.90 20.83 -21.38
CA THR A 301 -3.86 20.14 -22.26
C THR A 301 -4.12 21.01 -23.48
N ASP A 302 -3.96 20.43 -24.65
CA ASP A 302 -4.43 21.01 -25.90
C ASP A 302 -5.84 20.47 -26.19
N TYR A 303 -6.75 21.30 -26.73
CA TYR A 303 -8.07 20.84 -27.10
C TYR A 303 -8.55 21.43 -28.42
N ARG A 304 -9.42 20.69 -29.09
CA ARG A 304 -10.13 21.13 -30.30
C ARG A 304 -11.60 20.74 -30.22
N VAL A 305 -12.49 21.67 -30.47
CA VAL A 305 -13.92 21.39 -30.63
C VAL A 305 -14.15 20.76 -32.01
N LEU A 306 -14.82 19.62 -32.01
CA LEU A 306 -15.12 18.85 -33.24
C LEU A 306 -16.52 19.11 -33.75
N ASP A 307 -17.50 19.21 -32.82
CA ASP A 307 -18.89 19.44 -33.13
C ASP A 307 -19.59 20.14 -31.95
N GLN A 308 -20.72 20.80 -32.20
CA GLN A 308 -21.53 21.52 -31.20
C GLN A 308 -23.01 21.39 -31.49
N GLY A 309 -23.81 21.13 -30.46
CA GLY A 309 -25.26 21.06 -30.56
C GLY A 309 -25.93 20.87 -29.20
N ASP A 310 -27.17 21.35 -29.06
CA ASP A 310 -28.03 21.15 -27.90
C ASP A 310 -27.39 21.53 -26.54
N GLY A 311 -26.65 22.64 -26.52
CA GLY A 311 -25.97 23.09 -25.31
C GLY A 311 -24.78 22.27 -24.91
N LYS A 312 -24.24 21.42 -25.80
CA LYS A 312 -23.06 20.55 -25.58
C LYS A 312 -22.04 20.75 -26.69
N SER A 313 -20.82 20.26 -26.44
CA SER A 313 -19.76 20.18 -27.45
C SER A 313 -19.03 18.86 -27.39
N LEU A 314 -18.71 18.31 -28.56
CA LEU A 314 -17.81 17.19 -28.76
C LEU A 314 -16.39 17.74 -28.92
N VAL A 315 -15.46 17.27 -28.12
CA VAL A 315 -14.08 17.80 -28.14
C VAL A 315 -13.05 16.70 -28.19
N ALA A 316 -11.95 16.96 -28.91
CA ALA A 316 -10.71 16.20 -28.81
C ALA A 316 -9.81 16.89 -27.77
N LEU A 317 -9.23 16.10 -26.86
CA LEU A 317 -8.35 16.54 -25.78
C LEU A 317 -7.01 15.85 -25.91
N HIS A 318 -5.91 16.61 -25.97
CA HIS A 318 -4.54 16.11 -26.11
C HIS A 318 -3.72 16.50 -24.88
N PRO A 319 -3.69 15.67 -23.81
CA PRO A 319 -2.93 16.01 -22.62
C PRO A 319 -1.42 15.78 -22.85
N LEU A 320 -0.64 16.84 -22.77
CA LEU A 320 0.82 16.81 -22.82
C LEU A 320 1.44 16.37 -21.48
N THR A 321 0.67 16.43 -20.41
CA THR A 321 1.00 15.95 -19.06
C THR A 321 -0.05 14.93 -18.62
N GLY A 322 0.18 14.23 -17.49
CA GLY A 322 -0.75 13.19 -16.99
C GLY A 322 -1.04 13.36 -15.49
N ARG A 323 -1.60 14.51 -15.06
CA ARG A 323 -1.98 14.69 -13.66
C ARG A 323 -3.33 14.02 -13.38
N THR A 324 -3.52 13.61 -12.14
CA THR A 324 -4.81 13.03 -11.70
C THR A 324 -5.94 14.02 -11.99
N HIS A 325 -7.03 13.54 -12.61
CA HIS A 325 -8.20 14.31 -13.02
C HIS A 325 -7.90 15.50 -13.96
N GLN A 326 -6.74 15.54 -14.63
CA GLN A 326 -6.30 16.72 -15.38
C GLN A 326 -7.35 17.24 -16.37
N LEU A 327 -7.84 16.41 -17.28
CA LEU A 327 -8.81 16.80 -18.30
C LEU A 327 -10.11 17.31 -17.67
N ARG A 328 -10.56 16.65 -16.62
CA ARG A 328 -11.78 17.00 -15.89
C ARG A 328 -11.66 18.36 -15.21
N VAL A 329 -10.53 18.63 -14.54
CA VAL A 329 -10.25 19.92 -13.88
C VAL A 329 -10.08 21.04 -14.90
N HIS A 330 -9.40 20.78 -16.02
CA HIS A 330 -9.19 21.79 -17.06
C HIS A 330 -10.51 22.19 -17.74
N MET A 331 -11.39 21.23 -18.05
CA MET A 331 -12.70 21.54 -18.64
C MET A 331 -13.61 22.26 -17.65
N GLN A 332 -13.58 21.89 -16.37
CA GLN A 332 -14.27 22.64 -15.32
C GLN A 332 -13.76 24.10 -15.22
N TYR A 333 -12.42 24.28 -15.28
CA TYR A 333 -11.80 25.61 -15.22
C TYR A 333 -12.27 26.54 -16.36
N LEU A 334 -12.51 25.97 -17.56
CA LEU A 334 -13.06 26.69 -18.68
C LEU A 334 -14.57 27.00 -18.53
N GLY A 335 -15.23 26.53 -17.48
CA GLY A 335 -16.67 26.66 -17.27
C GLY A 335 -17.53 25.70 -18.11
N THR A 336 -16.89 24.70 -18.74
CA THR A 336 -17.54 23.68 -19.58
C THR A 336 -17.15 22.28 -19.10
N PRO A 337 -17.63 21.83 -17.93
CA PRO A 337 -17.25 20.54 -17.37
C PRO A 337 -17.64 19.38 -18.28
N ILE A 338 -16.96 18.25 -18.15
CA ILE A 338 -17.28 17.04 -18.91
C ILE A 338 -18.66 16.53 -18.46
N THR A 339 -19.51 16.22 -19.43
CA THR A 339 -20.85 15.67 -19.18
C THR A 339 -20.77 14.40 -18.34
N GLY A 340 -21.59 14.32 -17.29
CA GLY A 340 -21.63 13.18 -16.38
C GLY A 340 -20.52 13.15 -15.34
N ASP A 341 -19.72 14.20 -15.23
CA ASP A 341 -18.69 14.29 -14.18
C ASP A 341 -19.32 14.57 -12.81
N ARG A 342 -19.40 13.55 -11.95
CA ARG A 342 -20.00 13.64 -10.60
C ARG A 342 -19.20 14.48 -9.62
N VAL A 343 -17.94 14.82 -9.96
CA VAL A 343 -17.02 15.53 -9.06
C VAL A 343 -16.89 17.01 -9.48
N TYR A 344 -16.81 17.27 -10.78
CA TYR A 344 -16.49 18.58 -11.33
C TYR A 344 -17.62 19.18 -12.18
N GLY A 345 -18.70 18.46 -12.40
CA GLY A 345 -19.84 18.86 -13.22
C GLY A 345 -21.17 18.37 -12.63
N LYS A 346 -22.06 17.94 -13.51
CA LYS A 346 -23.37 17.38 -13.16
C LYS A 346 -23.36 15.88 -13.43
N PRO A 347 -23.85 15.03 -12.49
CA PRO A 347 -23.94 13.58 -12.72
C PRO A 347 -24.88 13.24 -13.88
N SER A 348 -24.53 12.20 -14.63
CA SER A 348 -25.34 11.59 -15.67
C SER A 348 -25.16 10.06 -15.62
N ASP A 349 -25.59 9.35 -16.64
CA ASP A 349 -25.48 7.89 -16.81
C ASP A 349 -24.03 7.43 -16.79
N ARG A 350 -23.09 8.20 -17.36
CA ARG A 350 -21.64 7.95 -17.34
C ARG A 350 -20.84 9.24 -17.42
N LEU A 351 -19.54 9.15 -17.14
CA LEU A 351 -18.56 10.18 -17.51
C LEU A 351 -18.29 10.08 -19.03
N TYR A 352 -18.59 11.12 -19.79
CA TYR A 352 -18.36 11.17 -21.23
C TYR A 352 -16.92 11.60 -21.54
N LEU A 353 -15.96 10.78 -21.10
CA LEU A 353 -14.51 10.90 -21.33
C LEU A 353 -13.97 9.56 -21.75
N HIS A 354 -13.35 9.50 -22.91
CA HIS A 354 -12.85 8.25 -23.51
C HIS A 354 -11.42 8.43 -24.04
N ALA A 355 -10.50 7.58 -23.60
CA ALA A 355 -9.12 7.51 -24.11
C ALA A 355 -9.16 6.82 -25.48
N TYR A 356 -9.27 7.61 -26.54
CA TYR A 356 -9.57 7.15 -27.89
C TYR A 356 -8.36 6.60 -28.63
N ARG A 357 -7.22 7.35 -28.62
CA ARG A 357 -6.00 7.00 -29.34
C ARG A 357 -4.78 7.02 -28.43
N LEU A 358 -3.91 6.04 -28.59
CA LEU A 358 -2.63 5.94 -27.92
C LEU A 358 -1.54 5.62 -28.93
N GLU A 359 -0.53 6.48 -29.08
CA GLU A 359 0.65 6.26 -29.88
C GLU A 359 1.89 6.13 -28.98
N VAL A 360 2.58 5.00 -29.07
CA VAL A 360 3.67 4.62 -28.17
C VAL A 360 4.64 3.66 -28.87
N THR A 361 5.91 3.67 -28.48
CA THR A 361 6.90 2.68 -28.91
C THR A 361 6.76 1.42 -28.05
N THR A 362 6.45 0.28 -28.63
CA THR A 362 6.23 -0.99 -27.90
C THR A 362 7.51 -1.83 -27.82
N ALA A 363 8.40 -1.71 -28.81
CA ALA A 363 9.73 -2.30 -28.84
C ALA A 363 10.70 -1.32 -29.54
N PRO A 364 12.03 -1.46 -29.41
CA PRO A 364 13.00 -0.63 -30.11
C PRO A 364 12.71 -0.55 -31.61
N GLY A 365 12.51 0.67 -32.13
CA GLY A 365 12.16 0.92 -33.52
C GLY A 365 10.70 0.66 -33.90
N SER A 366 9.86 0.11 -33.02
CA SER A 366 8.46 -0.24 -33.27
C SER A 366 7.51 0.74 -32.58
N ARG A 367 7.13 1.80 -33.27
CA ARG A 367 6.11 2.75 -32.82
C ARG A 367 4.75 2.35 -33.35
N LYS A 368 3.77 2.17 -32.47
CA LYS A 368 2.42 1.69 -32.82
C LYS A 368 1.37 2.71 -32.39
N THR A 369 0.29 2.78 -33.15
CA THR A 369 -0.91 3.54 -32.81
C THR A 369 -2.07 2.60 -32.55
N PHE A 370 -2.71 2.71 -31.40
CA PHE A 370 -3.89 1.96 -31.02
C PHE A 370 -5.09 2.90 -30.98
N ILE A 371 -6.25 2.38 -31.39
CA ILE A 371 -7.52 3.11 -31.41
C ILE A 371 -8.58 2.25 -30.73
N ALA A 372 -9.33 2.82 -29.79
CA ALA A 372 -10.50 2.20 -29.19
C ALA A 372 -11.77 2.68 -29.89
N PRO A 373 -12.76 1.83 -30.14
CA PRO A 373 -14.05 2.29 -30.65
C PRO A 373 -14.71 3.26 -29.66
N ILE A 374 -15.31 4.33 -30.19
CA ILE A 374 -16.08 5.28 -29.38
C ILE A 374 -17.28 4.56 -28.76
N PRO A 375 -17.53 4.71 -27.45
CA PRO A 375 -18.70 4.14 -26.83
C PRO A 375 -20.01 4.60 -27.48
N THR A 376 -20.93 3.68 -27.70
CA THR A 376 -22.21 3.93 -28.39
C THR A 376 -23.05 5.04 -27.75
N GLU A 377 -22.92 5.21 -26.43
CA GLU A 377 -23.62 6.23 -25.66
C GLU A 377 -23.27 7.66 -26.10
N PHE A 378 -22.08 7.89 -26.70
CA PHE A 378 -21.70 9.18 -27.26
C PHE A 378 -22.62 9.59 -28.42
N GLY A 379 -23.14 8.62 -29.18
CA GLY A 379 -24.11 8.82 -30.26
C GLY A 379 -25.44 9.43 -29.81
N LYS A 380 -25.75 9.36 -28.50
CA LYS A 380 -26.94 10.01 -27.90
C LYS A 380 -26.93 11.52 -28.09
N TYR A 381 -25.76 12.14 -28.01
CA TYR A 381 -25.58 13.58 -28.16
C TYR A 381 -25.02 13.98 -29.53
N PHE A 382 -24.13 13.11 -30.09
CA PHE A 382 -23.46 13.34 -31.35
C PHE A 382 -23.57 12.10 -32.24
N PRO A 383 -24.66 11.96 -33.03
CA PRO A 383 -24.89 10.76 -33.86
C PRO A 383 -23.79 10.49 -34.89
N LYS A 384 -23.05 11.51 -35.32
CA LYS A 384 -21.94 11.44 -36.28
C LYS A 384 -20.57 11.33 -35.64
N VAL A 385 -20.46 11.09 -34.33
CA VAL A 385 -19.20 11.11 -33.57
C VAL A 385 -18.08 10.31 -34.23
N ASN A 386 -18.35 9.15 -34.80
CA ASN A 386 -17.34 8.34 -35.49
C ASN A 386 -16.76 9.02 -36.74
N GLN A 387 -17.54 9.86 -37.44
CA GLN A 387 -17.07 10.66 -38.60
C GLN A 387 -16.25 11.85 -38.10
N ASP A 388 -16.75 12.54 -37.06
CA ASP A 388 -16.13 13.73 -36.49
C ASP A 388 -14.72 13.45 -35.93
N VAL A 389 -14.50 12.28 -35.35
CA VAL A 389 -13.21 11.87 -34.79
C VAL A 389 -12.23 11.25 -35.81
N ALA A 390 -12.68 10.90 -36.99
CA ALA A 390 -11.83 10.29 -38.03
C ALA A 390 -10.70 11.22 -38.51
N SER A 391 -10.82 12.53 -38.24
CA SER A 391 -9.83 13.55 -38.60
C SER A 391 -8.79 13.85 -37.49
N ILE A 392 -8.78 13.08 -36.42
CA ILE A 392 -7.86 13.25 -35.27
C ILE A 392 -6.61 12.34 -35.42
#